data_c3723f23fad7ea3825fea7301ecd6286
#
_entry.id   c3723f23fad7ea3825fea7301ecd6286
#
_cell.length_a   1.000
_cell.length_b   1.000
_cell.length_c   1.000
_cell.angle_alpha   90.00
_cell.angle_beta   90.00
_cell.angle_gamma   90.00
#
_symmetry.space_group_name_H-M   'P 1'
#
loop_
_entity.id
_entity.type
_entity.pdbx_description
1 polymer ?
#
loop_
_entity_poly.entity_id
_entity_poly.type
_entity_poly.pdbx_seq_one_letter_code
_entity_poly.pdbx_strand_id
1 'polypeptide(L)'
;MKDIYEIRIHSRGGQGAKTAAQILAEAAIADGKFAQAFSEYGPERSGAPMKTFFRISEQPIRLHSDVRTPDLVLVIDPSLLEDVDITEGLVDNGIVIVNCGDDIKKIRKYLKKKNCRIYNLDGSKIAVELFGKDIPNMPMIGAAVKIAGLISYQQLIKSAREKFIGKLGKELTEKNIKALKEGYKKVI
;
A
#
# COMPACT_ATOMS: atom_id res chain seq x y z
N MET A 1 -3.09 -18.60 -14.88
CA MET A 1 -2.63 -17.36 -14.22
C MET A 1 -3.84 -16.70 -13.58
N LYS A 2 -3.73 -16.11 -12.40
CA LYS A 2 -4.84 -15.36 -11.78
C LYS A 2 -5.05 -14.09 -12.62
N ASP A 3 -6.26 -13.87 -13.14
CA ASP A 3 -6.54 -12.73 -14.03
C ASP A 3 -6.57 -11.39 -13.30
N ILE A 4 -6.76 -11.41 -11.98
CA ILE A 4 -6.84 -10.22 -11.12
C ILE A 4 -5.78 -10.33 -10.04
N TYR A 5 -4.90 -9.35 -9.93
CA TYR A 5 -3.97 -9.22 -8.82
C TYR A 5 -4.60 -8.36 -7.71
N GLU A 6 -4.55 -8.84 -6.48
CA GLU A 6 -5.26 -8.25 -5.35
C GLU A 6 -4.29 -7.82 -4.25
N ILE A 7 -4.42 -6.59 -3.81
CA ILE A 7 -3.66 -6.02 -2.69
C ILE A 7 -4.62 -5.68 -1.54
N ARG A 8 -4.27 -6.11 -0.34
CA ARG A 8 -4.92 -5.70 0.89
C ARG A 8 -3.99 -4.83 1.72
N ILE A 9 -4.44 -3.61 2.04
CA ILE A 9 -3.70 -2.61 2.79
C ILE A 9 -4.27 -2.56 4.20
N HIS A 10 -3.43 -2.82 5.20
CA HIS A 10 -3.75 -2.69 6.61
C HIS A 10 -3.21 -1.38 7.15
N SER A 11 -4.09 -0.58 7.76
CA SER A 11 -3.77 0.74 8.31
C SER A 11 -4.69 1.08 9.47
N ARG A 12 -4.44 2.21 10.11
CA ARG A 12 -5.42 2.85 10.99
C ARG A 12 -6.04 4.06 10.29
N GLY A 13 -7.22 4.44 10.74
CA GLY A 13 -7.91 5.63 10.22
C GLY A 13 -7.04 6.89 10.34
N GLY A 14 -6.91 7.66 9.25
CA GLY A 14 -6.08 8.87 9.18
C GLY A 14 -4.70 8.69 8.53
N GLN A 15 -4.21 7.46 8.33
CA GLN A 15 -2.88 7.21 7.74
C GLN A 15 -2.85 7.26 6.20
N GLY A 16 -3.94 7.63 5.53
CA GLY A 16 -3.99 7.90 4.10
C GLY A 16 -4.04 6.67 3.19
N ALA A 17 -4.40 5.48 3.70
CA ALA A 17 -4.50 4.25 2.90
C ALA A 17 -5.49 4.36 1.73
N LYS A 18 -6.65 5.01 1.94
CA LYS A 18 -7.63 5.28 0.87
C LYS A 18 -7.01 6.10 -0.26
N THR A 19 -6.30 7.17 0.06
CA THR A 19 -5.62 8.02 -0.92
C THR A 19 -4.55 7.22 -1.67
N ALA A 20 -3.78 6.39 -0.96
CA ALA A 20 -2.78 5.51 -1.53
C ALA A 20 -3.39 4.54 -2.56
N ALA A 21 -4.47 3.84 -2.20
CA ALA A 21 -5.16 2.91 -3.10
C ALA A 21 -5.78 3.61 -4.32
N GLN A 22 -6.31 4.83 -4.16
CA GLN A 22 -6.82 5.63 -5.27
C GLN A 22 -5.71 6.02 -6.25
N ILE A 23 -4.53 6.44 -5.76
CA ILE A 23 -3.38 6.76 -6.61
C ILE A 23 -2.91 5.52 -7.39
N LEU A 24 -2.86 4.36 -6.75
CA LEU A 24 -2.56 3.10 -7.42
C LEU A 24 -3.56 2.80 -8.54
N ALA A 25 -4.86 2.99 -8.29
CA ALA A 25 -5.90 2.75 -9.30
C ALA A 25 -5.81 3.74 -10.47
N GLU A 26 -5.63 5.03 -10.19
CA GLU A 26 -5.45 6.07 -11.22
C GLU A 26 -4.19 5.79 -12.07
N ALA A 27 -3.08 5.36 -11.45
CA ALA A 27 -1.87 5.00 -12.15
C ALA A 27 -2.02 3.73 -13.01
N ALA A 28 -2.73 2.71 -12.51
CA ALA A 28 -3.02 1.49 -13.26
C ALA A 28 -3.89 1.77 -14.49
N ILE A 29 -4.93 2.61 -14.35
CA ILE A 29 -5.79 3.03 -15.45
C ILE A 29 -5.00 3.82 -16.49
N ALA A 30 -4.09 4.70 -16.06
CA ALA A 30 -3.21 5.45 -16.95
C ALA A 30 -2.19 4.56 -17.68
N ASP A 31 -1.86 3.39 -17.14
CA ASP A 31 -1.10 2.32 -17.79
C ASP A 31 -1.95 1.42 -18.71
N GLY A 32 -3.23 1.77 -18.95
CA GLY A 32 -4.14 1.03 -19.81
C GLY A 32 -4.77 -0.22 -19.20
N LYS A 33 -4.70 -0.35 -17.86
CA LYS A 33 -5.23 -1.50 -17.12
C LYS A 33 -6.58 -1.18 -16.46
N PHE A 34 -7.28 -2.21 -16.01
CA PHE A 34 -8.47 -2.06 -15.20
C PHE A 34 -8.10 -2.12 -13.72
N ALA A 35 -8.68 -1.24 -12.91
CA ALA A 35 -8.40 -1.19 -11.48
C ALA A 35 -9.62 -0.84 -10.65
N GLN A 36 -9.63 -1.32 -9.40
CA GLN A 36 -10.59 -0.95 -8.37
C GLN A 36 -9.85 -0.61 -7.08
N ALA A 37 -10.32 0.43 -6.38
CA ALA A 37 -9.84 0.80 -5.05
C ALA A 37 -11.04 1.12 -4.16
N PHE A 38 -11.15 0.43 -3.01
CA PHE A 38 -12.23 0.63 -2.05
C PHE A 38 -11.74 0.32 -0.64
N SER A 39 -12.48 0.80 0.37
CA SER A 39 -12.13 0.59 1.77
C SER A 39 -13.31 -0.03 2.51
N GLU A 40 -13.00 -0.96 3.40
CA GLU A 40 -13.91 -1.44 4.40
C GLU A 40 -13.84 -0.48 5.61
N TYR A 41 -14.96 0.12 5.95
CA TYR A 41 -15.08 0.98 7.12
C TYR A 41 -15.73 0.17 8.24
N GLY A 42 -14.99 -0.02 9.35
CA GLY A 42 -15.60 -0.48 10.59
C GLY A 42 -16.53 0.61 11.19
N PRO A 43 -17.36 0.27 12.16
CA PRO A 43 -18.23 1.23 12.86
C PRO A 43 -17.45 2.26 13.69
N GLU A 44 -16.14 2.14 13.77
CA GLU A 44 -15.27 2.89 14.65
C GLU A 44 -14.66 4.13 13.96
N ARG A 45 -14.29 5.11 14.79
CA ARG A 45 -13.80 6.44 14.39
C ARG A 45 -12.28 6.42 14.08
N SER A 46 -11.71 7.60 13.86
CA SER A 46 -10.28 7.82 13.61
C SER A 46 -9.37 6.99 14.53
N GLY A 47 -8.35 6.33 13.98
CA GLY A 47 -7.40 5.47 14.71
C GLY A 47 -7.77 3.98 14.74
N ALA A 48 -9.01 3.60 14.38
CA ALA A 48 -9.40 2.20 14.31
C ALA A 48 -8.68 1.44 13.18
N PRO A 49 -8.47 0.12 13.35
CA PRO A 49 -7.98 -0.74 12.27
C PRO A 49 -8.90 -0.65 11.06
N MET A 50 -8.33 -0.49 9.87
CA MET A 50 -9.08 -0.47 8.63
C MET A 50 -8.36 -1.28 7.54
N LYS A 51 -9.15 -1.85 6.64
CA LYS A 51 -8.66 -2.51 5.43
C LYS A 51 -9.02 -1.66 4.22
N THR A 52 -8.06 -1.47 3.35
CA THR A 52 -8.25 -0.87 2.03
C THR A 52 -7.79 -1.86 0.98
N PHE A 53 -8.54 -1.95 -0.09
CA PHE A 53 -8.33 -2.94 -1.13
C PHE A 53 -8.00 -2.26 -2.46
N PHE A 54 -7.12 -2.91 -3.20
CA PHE A 54 -6.80 -2.54 -4.57
C PHE A 54 -6.77 -3.79 -5.43
N ARG A 55 -7.37 -3.71 -6.61
CA ARG A 55 -7.35 -4.74 -7.66
C ARG A 55 -6.83 -4.16 -8.95
N ILE A 56 -6.08 -4.97 -9.68
CA ILE A 56 -5.59 -4.64 -11.02
C ILE A 56 -5.70 -5.85 -11.94
N SER A 57 -6.06 -5.62 -13.20
CA SER A 57 -6.24 -6.64 -14.22
C SER A 57 -6.02 -6.07 -15.62
N GLU A 58 -5.66 -6.93 -16.55
CA GLU A 58 -5.65 -6.62 -18.00
C GLU A 58 -7.08 -6.68 -18.60
N GLN A 59 -8.06 -7.22 -17.87
CA GLN A 59 -9.45 -7.37 -18.29
C GLN A 59 -10.40 -6.64 -17.33
N PRO A 60 -11.63 -6.30 -17.77
CA PRO A 60 -12.61 -5.63 -16.91
C PRO A 60 -12.89 -6.41 -15.62
N ILE A 61 -12.82 -5.72 -14.48
CA ILE A 61 -13.07 -6.30 -13.16
C ILE A 61 -14.55 -6.17 -12.83
N ARG A 62 -15.24 -7.31 -12.67
CA ARG A 62 -16.68 -7.37 -12.33
C ARG A 62 -16.94 -7.84 -10.89
N LEU A 63 -15.89 -7.96 -10.07
CA LEU A 63 -16.00 -8.37 -8.67
C LEU A 63 -16.40 -7.16 -7.79
N HIS A 64 -17.35 -7.41 -6.88
CA HIS A 64 -17.79 -6.42 -5.89
C HIS A 64 -17.58 -6.87 -4.43
N SER A 65 -16.98 -8.05 -4.24
CA SER A 65 -16.67 -8.61 -2.92
C SER A 65 -15.36 -8.04 -2.35
N ASP A 66 -15.14 -8.22 -1.07
CA ASP A 66 -13.86 -7.93 -0.43
C ASP A 66 -12.72 -8.80 -0.97
N VAL A 67 -11.49 -8.35 -0.77
CA VAL A 67 -10.30 -9.14 -1.10
C VAL A 67 -10.03 -10.15 0.01
N ARG A 68 -10.40 -11.41 -0.25
CA ARG A 68 -10.21 -12.53 0.69
C ARG A 68 -8.89 -13.26 0.48
N THR A 69 -8.40 -13.30 -0.76
CA THR A 69 -7.17 -14.03 -1.13
C THR A 69 -6.14 -13.10 -1.77
N PRO A 70 -5.58 -12.15 -0.99
CA PRO A 70 -4.64 -11.18 -1.55
C PRO A 70 -3.35 -11.85 -2.06
N ASP A 71 -2.79 -11.28 -3.11
CA ASP A 71 -1.46 -11.61 -3.63
C ASP A 71 -0.37 -10.82 -2.88
N LEU A 72 -0.73 -9.61 -2.42
CA LEU A 72 0.13 -8.74 -1.63
C LEU A 72 -0.64 -8.14 -0.44
N VAL A 73 -0.01 -8.20 0.71
CA VAL A 73 -0.45 -7.48 1.93
C VAL A 73 0.52 -6.35 2.21
N LEU A 74 -0.01 -5.12 2.30
CA LEU A 74 0.74 -3.91 2.63
C LEU A 74 0.33 -3.45 4.03
N VAL A 75 1.27 -3.43 4.97
CA VAL A 75 1.02 -3.02 6.36
C VAL A 75 1.59 -1.63 6.57
N ILE A 76 0.71 -0.63 6.61
CA ILE A 76 1.06 0.77 6.87
C ILE A 76 1.30 1.01 8.36
N ASP A 77 0.48 0.38 9.21
CA ASP A 77 0.62 0.47 10.67
C ASP A 77 1.16 -0.86 11.25
N PRO A 78 2.42 -0.90 11.69
CA PRO A 78 3.01 -2.14 12.20
C PRO A 78 2.40 -2.63 13.51
N SER A 79 1.71 -1.78 14.29
CA SER A 79 1.02 -2.21 15.51
C SER A 79 -0.07 -3.26 15.24
N LEU A 80 -0.61 -3.29 14.00
CA LEU A 80 -1.61 -4.27 13.59
C LEU A 80 -1.06 -5.70 13.48
N LEU A 81 0.26 -5.89 13.47
CA LEU A 81 0.87 -7.23 13.48
C LEU A 81 0.55 -8.01 14.76
N GLU A 82 0.30 -7.30 15.86
CA GLU A 82 -0.03 -7.91 17.17
C GLU A 82 -1.54 -8.16 17.30
N ASP A 83 -2.36 -7.29 16.70
CA ASP A 83 -3.81 -7.28 16.88
C ASP A 83 -4.55 -8.23 15.94
N VAL A 84 -4.06 -8.36 14.68
CA VAL A 84 -4.76 -9.07 13.62
C VAL A 84 -3.86 -9.99 12.83
N ASP A 85 -4.42 -11.09 12.32
CA ASP A 85 -3.72 -11.93 11.34
C ASP A 85 -3.70 -11.26 9.98
N ILE A 86 -2.66 -10.46 9.72
CA ILE A 86 -2.50 -9.77 8.43
C ILE A 86 -2.26 -10.73 7.27
N THR A 87 -1.94 -12.01 7.54
CA THR A 87 -1.68 -13.03 6.52
C THR A 87 -2.89 -13.90 6.20
N GLU A 88 -4.05 -13.65 6.84
CA GLU A 88 -5.28 -14.37 6.55
C GLU A 88 -5.59 -14.35 5.05
N GLY A 89 -5.79 -15.53 4.46
CA GLY A 89 -6.11 -15.69 3.04
C GLY A 89 -4.98 -15.33 2.05
N LEU A 90 -3.82 -14.84 2.51
CA LEU A 90 -2.70 -14.56 1.61
C LEU A 90 -2.35 -15.81 0.77
N VAL A 91 -2.19 -15.65 -0.53
CA VAL A 91 -1.82 -16.76 -1.43
C VAL A 91 -0.46 -17.37 -1.07
N ASP A 92 -0.19 -18.59 -1.53
CA ASP A 92 1.12 -19.20 -1.34
C ASP A 92 2.21 -18.42 -2.10
N ASN A 93 3.35 -18.23 -1.45
CA ASN A 93 4.43 -17.35 -1.92
C ASN A 93 3.99 -15.89 -2.12
N GLY A 94 2.86 -15.49 -1.52
CA GLY A 94 2.38 -14.12 -1.52
C GLY A 94 3.36 -13.16 -0.87
N ILE A 95 3.13 -11.88 -1.04
CA ILE A 95 4.02 -10.82 -0.62
C ILE A 95 3.45 -10.12 0.62
N VAL A 96 4.32 -9.86 1.61
CA VAL A 96 4.03 -8.99 2.75
C VAL A 96 5.04 -7.86 2.76
N ILE A 97 4.57 -6.61 2.75
CA ILE A 97 5.42 -5.42 2.89
C ILE A 97 5.00 -4.70 4.17
N VAL A 98 5.93 -4.46 5.08
CA VAL A 98 5.65 -3.87 6.39
C VAL A 98 6.38 -2.53 6.53
N ASN A 99 5.65 -1.52 7.01
CA ASN A 99 6.23 -0.25 7.45
C ASN A 99 6.96 -0.46 8.78
N CYS A 100 8.22 -0.82 8.70
CA CYS A 100 9.05 -1.10 9.88
C CYS A 100 10.52 -0.98 9.52
N GLY A 101 11.30 -0.34 10.38
CA GLY A 101 12.77 -0.31 10.29
C GLY A 101 13.46 -1.54 10.89
N ASP A 102 12.69 -2.47 11.45
CA ASP A 102 13.20 -3.65 12.13
C ASP A 102 13.64 -4.78 11.16
N ASP A 103 14.42 -5.72 11.71
CA ASP A 103 14.82 -6.94 11.00
C ASP A 103 13.58 -7.78 10.61
N ILE A 104 13.57 -8.27 9.36
CA ILE A 104 12.56 -9.18 8.83
C ILE A 104 12.32 -10.40 9.74
N LYS A 105 13.34 -10.88 10.45
CA LYS A 105 13.20 -11.97 11.44
C LYS A 105 12.24 -11.64 12.57
N LYS A 106 12.19 -10.37 13.00
CA LYS A 106 11.22 -9.91 14.01
C LYS A 106 9.81 -9.90 13.44
N ILE A 107 9.63 -9.35 12.23
CA ILE A 107 8.34 -9.33 11.52
C ILE A 107 7.79 -10.74 11.37
N ARG A 108 8.64 -11.70 10.95
CA ARG A 108 8.24 -13.09 10.72
C ARG A 108 7.63 -13.78 11.94
N LYS A 109 7.97 -13.36 13.15
CA LYS A 109 7.40 -13.94 14.39
C LYS A 109 5.89 -13.68 14.51
N TYR A 110 5.41 -12.54 14.04
CA TYR A 110 4.00 -12.15 14.08
C TYR A 110 3.16 -12.81 12.96
N LEU A 111 3.78 -13.27 11.87
CA LEU A 111 3.05 -13.81 10.73
C LEU A 111 2.65 -15.27 10.99
N LYS A 112 1.36 -15.58 10.84
CA LYS A 112 0.85 -16.96 10.93
C LYS A 112 1.23 -17.76 9.68
N LYS A 113 1.09 -17.18 8.49
CA LYS A 113 1.53 -17.81 7.24
C LYS A 113 3.04 -17.71 7.09
N LYS A 114 3.74 -18.85 7.07
CA LYS A 114 5.21 -18.88 6.98
C LYS A 114 5.74 -18.91 5.55
N ASN A 115 4.95 -19.41 4.61
CA ASN A 115 5.31 -19.46 3.18
C ASN A 115 4.90 -18.16 2.47
N CYS A 116 5.62 -17.06 2.77
CA CYS A 116 5.44 -15.77 2.13
C CYS A 116 6.77 -15.02 2.01
N ARG A 117 6.87 -14.14 1.04
CA ARG A 117 8.01 -13.23 0.86
C ARG A 117 7.76 -11.97 1.67
N ILE A 118 8.72 -11.60 2.50
CA ILE A 118 8.60 -10.44 3.40
C ILE A 118 9.58 -9.38 2.94
N TYR A 119 9.08 -8.16 2.86
CA TYR A 119 9.84 -6.94 2.60
C TYR A 119 9.52 -5.92 3.69
N ASN A 120 10.44 -5.02 3.98
CA ASN A 120 10.21 -3.94 4.91
C ASN A 120 10.76 -2.61 4.39
N LEU A 121 10.25 -1.55 4.96
CA LEU A 121 10.64 -0.18 4.70
C LEU A 121 10.29 0.66 5.93
N ASP A 122 11.22 1.47 6.44
CA ASP A 122 10.92 2.49 7.43
C ASP A 122 10.27 3.72 6.74
N GLY A 123 9.01 3.54 6.36
CA GLY A 123 8.21 4.58 5.71
C GLY A 123 7.84 5.71 6.68
N SER A 124 7.67 5.40 7.96
CA SER A 124 7.44 6.37 9.02
C SER A 124 8.59 7.34 9.15
N LYS A 125 9.83 6.86 9.15
CA LYS A 125 11.02 7.73 9.17
C LYS A 125 11.05 8.65 7.96
N ILE A 126 10.80 8.12 6.74
CA ILE A 126 10.73 8.93 5.52
C ILE A 126 9.63 9.99 5.63
N ALA A 127 8.46 9.65 6.15
CA ALA A 127 7.34 10.57 6.30
C ALA A 127 7.66 11.69 7.31
N VAL A 128 8.21 11.34 8.47
CA VAL A 128 8.58 12.31 9.51
C VAL A 128 9.67 13.27 9.01
N GLU A 129 10.69 12.77 8.31
CA GLU A 129 11.76 13.61 7.73
C GLU A 129 11.23 14.62 6.70
N LEU A 130 10.22 14.27 5.91
CA LEU A 130 9.71 15.13 4.83
C LEU A 130 8.53 16.02 5.24
N PHE A 131 7.67 15.54 6.15
CA PHE A 131 6.41 16.19 6.50
C PHE A 131 6.35 16.65 7.95
N GLY A 132 7.25 16.18 8.83
CA GLY A 132 7.14 16.35 10.28
C GLY A 132 5.98 15.58 10.92
N LYS A 133 5.38 14.63 10.18
CA LYS A 133 4.22 13.81 10.59
C LYS A 133 4.38 12.39 10.10
N ASP A 134 3.91 11.42 10.88
CA ASP A 134 3.89 10.00 10.52
C ASP A 134 2.69 9.65 9.63
N ILE A 135 2.85 9.91 8.33
CA ILE A 135 1.86 9.56 7.29
C ILE A 135 2.60 8.80 6.17
N PRO A 136 2.90 7.50 6.38
CA PRO A 136 3.81 6.74 5.52
C PRO A 136 3.18 6.18 4.23
N ASN A 137 1.94 6.56 3.90
CA ASN A 137 1.22 6.02 2.74
C ASN A 137 2.00 6.14 1.42
N MET A 138 2.65 7.28 1.16
CA MET A 138 3.37 7.50 -0.10
C MET A 138 4.63 6.65 -0.23
N PRO A 139 5.55 6.57 0.76
CA PRO A 139 6.67 5.65 0.67
C PRO A 139 6.20 4.19 0.57
N MET A 140 5.12 3.80 1.26
CA MET A 140 4.64 2.42 1.24
C MET A 140 4.08 2.00 -0.12
N ILE A 141 3.34 2.86 -0.85
CA ILE A 141 2.93 2.53 -2.23
C ILE A 141 4.09 2.55 -3.21
N GLY A 142 5.11 3.39 -2.99
CA GLY A 142 6.35 3.33 -3.74
C GLY A 142 7.01 1.96 -3.62
N ALA A 143 7.11 1.44 -2.40
CA ALA A 143 7.60 0.09 -2.12
C ALA A 143 6.73 -1.00 -2.78
N ALA A 144 5.40 -0.88 -2.66
CA ALA A 144 4.47 -1.86 -3.24
C ALA A 144 4.61 -1.95 -4.76
N VAL A 145 4.71 -0.82 -5.47
CA VAL A 145 4.88 -0.81 -6.94
C VAL A 145 6.24 -1.37 -7.34
N LYS A 146 7.31 -1.11 -6.60
CA LYS A 146 8.64 -1.69 -6.86
C LYS A 146 8.61 -3.21 -6.79
N ILE A 147 7.99 -3.75 -5.75
CA ILE A 147 8.02 -5.20 -5.47
C ILE A 147 7.01 -5.96 -6.34
N ALA A 148 5.82 -5.40 -6.57
CA ALA A 148 4.77 -6.03 -7.37
C ALA A 148 5.02 -5.92 -8.89
N GLY A 149 5.63 -4.83 -9.36
CA GLY A 149 5.94 -4.62 -10.77
C GLY A 149 4.71 -4.46 -11.70
N LEU A 150 3.55 -4.12 -11.14
CA LEU A 150 2.27 -4.13 -11.87
C LEU A 150 1.91 -2.80 -12.53
N ILE A 151 2.51 -1.73 -12.09
CA ILE A 151 2.25 -0.35 -12.53
C ILE A 151 3.59 0.28 -12.88
N SER A 152 3.65 1.05 -13.97
CA SER A 152 4.87 1.75 -14.33
C SER A 152 5.20 2.84 -13.30
N TYR A 153 6.48 2.95 -12.97
CA TYR A 153 6.95 3.94 -12.01
C TYR A 153 6.63 5.39 -12.45
N GLN A 154 6.70 5.65 -13.77
CA GLN A 154 6.39 6.96 -14.34
C GLN A 154 4.92 7.32 -14.15
N GLN A 155 4.01 6.38 -14.40
CA GLN A 155 2.58 6.62 -14.20
C GLN A 155 2.22 6.80 -12.72
N LEU A 156 2.85 6.02 -11.83
CA LEU A 156 2.65 6.22 -10.39
C LEU A 156 3.01 7.64 -9.96
N ILE A 157 4.17 8.17 -10.39
CA ILE A 157 4.60 9.54 -10.08
C ILE A 157 3.64 10.57 -10.68
N LYS A 158 3.24 10.37 -11.95
CA LYS A 158 2.34 11.28 -12.65
C LYS A 158 0.98 11.35 -11.93
N SER A 159 0.35 10.23 -11.67
CA SER A 159 -0.96 10.16 -10.98
C SER A 159 -0.89 10.75 -9.57
N ALA A 160 0.18 10.48 -8.81
CA ALA A 160 0.36 11.09 -7.50
C ALA A 160 0.49 12.62 -7.59
N ARG A 161 1.22 13.13 -8.59
CA ARG A 161 1.38 14.57 -8.83
C ARG A 161 0.04 15.22 -9.17
N GLU A 162 -0.70 14.67 -10.12
CA GLU A 162 -2.02 15.15 -10.55
C GLU A 162 -3.02 15.15 -9.38
N LYS A 163 -2.99 14.10 -8.55
CA LYS A 163 -3.84 13.99 -7.36
C LYS A 163 -3.62 15.09 -6.34
N PHE A 164 -2.38 15.52 -6.15
CA PHE A 164 -2.02 16.42 -5.07
C PHE A 164 -1.87 17.87 -5.47
N ILE A 165 -1.50 18.18 -6.74
CA ILE A 165 -1.14 19.55 -7.14
C ILE A 165 -2.27 20.56 -6.89
N GLY A 166 -3.51 20.20 -7.18
CA GLY A 166 -4.68 21.07 -6.98
C GLY A 166 -5.16 21.15 -5.52
N LYS A 167 -4.74 20.19 -4.66
CA LYS A 167 -5.22 20.09 -3.28
C LYS A 167 -4.20 20.59 -2.26
N LEU A 168 -2.94 20.31 -2.48
CA LEU A 168 -1.86 20.55 -1.52
C LEU A 168 -0.89 21.65 -1.96
N GLY A 169 -1.01 22.13 -3.20
CA GLY A 169 -0.04 23.07 -3.78
C GLY A 169 1.30 22.40 -4.14
N LYS A 170 2.19 23.16 -4.75
CA LYS A 170 3.42 22.65 -5.37
C LYS A 170 4.38 22.04 -4.33
N GLU A 171 4.64 22.73 -3.23
CA GLU A 171 5.64 22.29 -2.24
C GLU A 171 5.30 20.93 -1.62
N LEU A 172 4.06 20.78 -1.09
CA LEU A 172 3.63 19.53 -0.48
C LEU A 172 3.50 18.39 -1.51
N THR A 173 3.14 18.73 -2.75
CA THR A 173 3.12 17.76 -3.85
C THR A 173 4.51 17.19 -4.08
N GLU A 174 5.54 18.03 -4.20
CA GLU A 174 6.92 17.56 -4.42
C GLU A 174 7.45 16.74 -3.22
N LYS A 175 7.09 17.11 -1.98
CA LYS A 175 7.41 16.29 -0.79
C LYS A 175 6.77 14.89 -0.88
N ASN A 176 5.51 14.79 -1.32
CA ASN A 176 4.82 13.50 -1.52
C ASN A 176 5.49 12.66 -2.62
N ILE A 177 5.86 13.29 -3.73
CA ILE A 177 6.60 12.62 -4.81
C ILE A 177 7.97 12.15 -4.33
N LYS A 178 8.68 12.95 -3.51
CA LYS A 178 9.95 12.56 -2.91
C LYS A 178 9.78 11.36 -1.99
N ALA A 179 8.77 11.36 -1.12
CA ALA A 179 8.47 10.24 -0.22
C ALA A 179 8.21 8.94 -0.99
N LEU A 180 7.42 9.01 -2.06
CA LEU A 180 7.16 7.87 -2.95
C LEU A 180 8.45 7.34 -3.58
N LYS A 181 9.30 8.23 -4.10
CA LYS A 181 10.59 7.87 -4.71
C LYS A 181 11.53 7.20 -3.71
N GLU A 182 11.59 7.71 -2.47
CA GLU A 182 12.40 7.12 -1.41
C GLU A 182 11.91 5.71 -1.05
N GLY A 183 10.58 5.51 -0.93
CA GLY A 183 10.00 4.20 -0.69
C GLY A 183 10.31 3.20 -1.80
N TYR A 184 10.19 3.63 -3.05
CA TYR A 184 10.55 2.81 -4.22
C TYR A 184 12.02 2.37 -4.21
N LYS A 185 12.94 3.25 -3.76
CA LYS A 185 14.39 2.96 -3.74
C LYS A 185 14.81 2.10 -2.56
N LYS A 186 14.24 2.34 -1.36
CA LYS A 186 14.74 1.83 -0.09
C LYS A 186 14.11 0.55 0.41
N VAL A 187 13.04 0.05 -0.23
CA VAL A 187 12.42 -1.22 0.15
C VAL A 187 13.40 -2.39 -0.02
N ILE A 188 13.51 -3.24 0.98
CA ILE A 188 14.40 -4.40 1.08
C ILE A 188 13.67 -5.65 1.51
#